data_7a120cd2d177a90ecad7dcfeee893329
#
_entry.id   7a120cd2d177a90ecad7dcfeee893329
#
_cell.length_a   1.000
_cell.length_b   1.000
_cell.length_c   1.000
_cell.angle_alpha   90.00
_cell.angle_beta   90.00
_cell.angle_gamma   90.00
#
_symmetry.space_group_name_H-M   'P 1'
#
loop_
_entity.id
_entity.type
_entity.pdbx_description
1 polymer ?
#
loop_
_entity_poly.entity_id
_entity_poly.type
_entity_poly.pdbx_seq_one_letter_code
_entity_poly.pdbx_strand_id
1 'polypeptide(L)'
;MDENFDTGDIIKVERFEIKDPSSETVSSLRYKSRQVTLVLLEEVLRDLKKGKDLPRLKNEGGTNYTREMFEELRKTKPSMSSEEVLKRVRACHFPPYKGAFMELGDKRFYLSADD
;
A
#
# COMPACT_ATOMS: atom_id res chain seq x y z
N MET A 1 4.33 -16.84 -17.18
CA MET A 1 4.36 -16.58 -15.74
C MET A 1 5.58 -17.23 -15.12
N ASP A 2 6.22 -16.55 -14.21
CA ASP A 2 7.36 -17.08 -13.46
C ASP A 2 6.87 -18.02 -12.35
N GLU A 3 7.74 -18.93 -11.92
CA GLU A 3 7.44 -19.88 -10.84
C GLU A 3 7.38 -19.22 -9.46
N ASN A 4 8.00 -18.05 -9.31
CA ASN A 4 8.02 -17.30 -8.06
C ASN A 4 6.92 -16.24 -8.02
N PHE A 5 6.57 -15.80 -6.80
CA PHE A 5 5.59 -14.73 -6.62
C PHE A 5 6.21 -13.37 -7.00
N ASP A 6 5.44 -12.55 -7.72
CA ASP A 6 5.77 -11.17 -8.05
C ASP A 6 7.13 -10.99 -8.78
N THR A 7 7.54 -11.99 -9.56
CA THR A 7 8.81 -11.94 -10.29
C THR A 7 8.65 -11.87 -11.81
N GLY A 8 7.42 -11.92 -12.32
CA GLY A 8 7.15 -11.80 -13.77
C GLY A 8 7.48 -10.41 -14.31
N ASP A 9 7.65 -10.33 -15.63
CA ASP A 9 7.93 -9.05 -16.29
C ASP A 9 6.78 -8.06 -16.13
N ILE A 10 7.12 -6.79 -16.08
CA ILE A 10 6.17 -5.70 -15.96
C ILE A 10 5.68 -5.29 -17.34
N ILE A 11 4.36 -5.33 -17.55
CA ILE A 11 3.74 -4.99 -18.84
C ILE A 11 3.50 -3.48 -18.94
N LYS A 12 3.00 -2.87 -17.88
CA LYS A 12 2.63 -1.46 -17.90
C LYS A 12 2.69 -0.84 -16.51
N VAL A 13 3.11 0.42 -16.45
CA VAL A 13 3.19 1.19 -15.21
C VAL A 13 2.52 2.54 -15.45
N GLU A 14 1.73 2.97 -14.51
CA GLU A 14 1.18 4.32 -14.45
C GLU A 14 1.49 4.91 -13.08
N ARG A 15 1.99 6.14 -13.07
CA ARG A 15 2.29 6.86 -11.83
C ARG A 15 1.25 7.93 -11.60
N PHE A 16 0.88 8.14 -10.35
CA PHE A 16 0.00 9.23 -9.97
C PHE A 16 0.60 10.02 -8.81
N GLU A 17 0.27 11.28 -8.76
CA GLU A 17 0.79 12.18 -7.74
C GLU A 17 -0.02 12.09 -6.45
N ILE A 18 0.69 12.10 -5.32
CA ILE A 18 0.07 12.26 -4.01
C ILE A 18 0.21 13.73 -3.63
N LYS A 19 -0.89 14.48 -3.75
CA LYS A 19 -0.87 15.93 -3.54
C LYS A 19 -0.65 16.34 -2.10
N ASP A 20 -1.24 15.60 -1.17
CA ASP A 20 -1.12 15.88 0.26
C ASP A 20 -0.85 14.59 1.05
N PRO A 21 0.44 14.22 1.19
CA PRO A 21 0.79 12.99 1.91
C PRO A 21 0.32 12.97 3.37
N SER A 22 0.16 14.13 3.99
CA SER A 22 -0.24 14.21 5.39
C SER A 22 -1.70 13.79 5.63
N SER A 23 -2.54 13.86 4.61
CA SER A 23 -3.94 13.45 4.70
C SER A 23 -4.21 12.06 4.15
N GLU A 24 -3.22 11.44 3.49
CA GLU A 24 -3.40 10.11 2.91
C GLU A 24 -3.37 9.00 3.96
N THR A 25 -4.23 8.01 3.74
CA THR A 25 -4.25 6.76 4.52
C THR A 25 -4.02 5.60 3.57
N VAL A 26 -3.76 4.41 4.09
CA VAL A 26 -3.67 3.21 3.25
C VAL A 26 -5.00 2.97 2.53
N SER A 27 -6.12 3.28 3.17
CA SER A 27 -7.44 3.15 2.57
C SER A 27 -7.63 4.09 1.37
N SER A 28 -7.28 5.37 1.52
CA SER A 28 -7.41 6.35 0.43
C SER A 28 -6.45 6.06 -0.73
N LEU A 29 -5.22 5.66 -0.43
CA LEU A 29 -4.24 5.30 -1.45
C LEU A 29 -4.67 4.05 -2.21
N ARG A 30 -5.24 3.07 -1.52
CA ARG A 30 -5.75 1.87 -2.18
C ARG A 30 -6.89 2.21 -3.13
N TYR A 31 -7.78 3.11 -2.74
CA TYR A 31 -8.85 3.57 -3.62
C TYR A 31 -8.29 4.21 -4.89
N LYS A 32 -7.35 5.13 -4.73
CA LYS A 32 -6.72 5.84 -5.86
C LYS A 32 -5.97 4.88 -6.79
N SER A 33 -5.18 3.98 -6.23
CA SER A 33 -4.43 3.00 -7.04
C SER A 33 -5.36 2.04 -7.76
N ARG A 34 -6.50 1.68 -7.17
CA ARG A 34 -7.49 0.84 -7.83
C ARG A 34 -8.06 1.54 -9.08
N GLN A 35 -8.34 2.84 -9.01
CA GLN A 35 -8.84 3.58 -10.16
C GLN A 35 -7.82 3.59 -11.31
N VAL A 36 -6.56 3.80 -10.99
CA VAL A 36 -5.48 3.76 -11.98
C VAL A 36 -5.32 2.35 -12.56
N THR A 37 -5.41 1.32 -11.72
CA THR A 37 -5.31 -0.08 -12.15
C THR A 37 -6.41 -0.44 -13.15
N LEU A 38 -7.63 0.04 -12.96
CA LEU A 38 -8.73 -0.20 -13.88
C LEU A 38 -8.45 0.42 -15.26
N VAL A 39 -7.90 1.63 -15.29
CA VAL A 39 -7.50 2.29 -16.54
C VAL A 39 -6.41 1.49 -17.25
N LEU A 40 -5.39 1.05 -16.50
CA LEU A 40 -4.32 0.21 -17.06
C LEU A 40 -4.86 -1.09 -17.64
N LEU A 41 -5.78 -1.74 -16.95
CA LEU A 41 -6.40 -2.99 -17.42
C LEU A 41 -7.14 -2.76 -18.72
N GLU A 42 -7.92 -1.69 -18.83
CA GLU A 42 -8.64 -1.34 -20.07
C GLU A 42 -7.66 -1.14 -21.23
N GLU A 43 -6.57 -0.44 -21.00
CA GLU A 43 -5.56 -0.17 -22.03
C GLU A 43 -4.88 -1.47 -22.50
N VAL A 44 -4.52 -2.35 -21.57
CA VAL A 44 -3.91 -3.64 -21.89
C VAL A 44 -4.87 -4.51 -22.69
N LEU A 45 -6.14 -4.61 -22.27
CA LEU A 45 -7.15 -5.37 -22.99
C LEU A 45 -7.40 -4.83 -24.38
N ARG A 46 -7.40 -3.51 -24.55
CA ARG A 46 -7.55 -2.86 -25.85
C ARG A 46 -6.40 -3.20 -26.77
N ASP A 47 -5.16 -3.18 -26.27
CA ASP A 47 -3.96 -3.52 -27.03
C ASP A 47 -3.98 -4.99 -27.46
N LEU A 48 -4.34 -5.89 -26.54
CA LEU A 48 -4.50 -7.32 -26.86
C LEU A 48 -5.56 -7.56 -27.93
N LYS A 49 -6.69 -6.86 -27.84
CA LYS A 49 -7.78 -6.96 -28.81
C LYS A 49 -7.35 -6.51 -30.20
N LYS A 50 -6.45 -5.54 -30.29
CA LYS A 50 -5.88 -5.04 -31.54
C LYS A 50 -4.74 -5.92 -32.07
N GLY A 51 -4.35 -6.96 -31.35
CA GLY A 51 -3.26 -7.84 -31.72
C GLY A 51 -1.88 -7.22 -31.53
N LYS A 52 -1.75 -6.18 -30.70
CA LYS A 52 -0.47 -5.56 -30.40
C LYS A 52 0.34 -6.42 -29.44
N ASP A 53 1.66 -6.45 -29.67
CA ASP A 53 2.57 -7.03 -28.69
C ASP A 53 2.65 -6.16 -27.45
N LEU A 54 2.53 -6.77 -26.29
CA LEU A 54 2.66 -6.05 -25.04
C LEU A 54 4.13 -5.80 -24.71
N PRO A 55 4.50 -4.58 -24.26
CA PRO A 55 5.86 -4.34 -23.80
C PRO A 55 6.15 -5.18 -22.56
N ARG A 56 7.43 -5.50 -22.38
CA ARG A 56 7.90 -6.24 -21.21
C ARG A 56 9.09 -5.52 -20.62
N LEU A 57 8.94 -5.11 -19.37
CA LEU A 57 10.01 -4.51 -18.60
C LEU A 57 10.48 -5.52 -17.56
N LYS A 58 11.79 -5.66 -17.42
CA LYS A 58 12.35 -6.57 -16.43
C LYS A 58 11.89 -6.14 -15.03
N ASN A 59 11.38 -7.10 -14.29
CA ASN A 59 11.05 -6.89 -12.87
C ASN A 59 12.33 -7.14 -12.06
N GLU A 60 12.89 -6.07 -11.52
CA GLU A 60 14.12 -6.14 -10.71
C GLU A 60 13.85 -6.54 -9.26
N GLY A 61 12.59 -6.84 -8.94
CA GLY A 61 12.19 -7.23 -7.60
C GLY A 61 11.94 -6.03 -6.69
N GLY A 62 11.97 -6.27 -5.41
CA GLY A 62 11.73 -5.25 -4.40
C GLY A 62 11.79 -5.85 -3.02
N THR A 63 11.31 -5.12 -2.04
CA THR A 63 11.26 -5.59 -0.66
C THR A 63 10.02 -6.43 -0.42
N ASN A 64 10.21 -7.63 0.12
CA ASN A 64 9.11 -8.47 0.57
C ASN A 64 8.77 -8.13 2.02
N TYR A 65 7.49 -7.83 2.27
CA TYR A 65 7.01 -7.49 3.61
C TYR A 65 6.34 -8.68 4.25
N THR A 66 6.71 -8.98 5.48
CA THR A 66 6.14 -10.07 6.27
C THR A 66 5.06 -9.55 7.22
N ARG A 67 4.28 -10.47 7.79
CA ARG A 67 3.30 -10.13 8.82
C ARG A 67 3.96 -9.53 10.06
N GLU A 68 5.13 -10.04 10.44
CA GLU A 68 5.90 -9.54 11.57
C GLU A 68 6.32 -8.10 11.34
N MET A 69 6.79 -7.76 10.14
CA MET A 69 7.13 -6.39 9.77
C MET A 69 5.92 -5.47 9.86
N PHE A 70 4.74 -5.95 9.44
CA PHE A 70 3.51 -5.18 9.52
C PHE A 70 3.07 -4.96 10.99
N GLU A 71 3.17 -5.99 11.83
CA GLU A 71 2.88 -5.85 13.26
C GLU A 71 3.80 -4.82 13.93
N GLU A 72 5.09 -4.82 13.59
CA GLU A 72 6.02 -3.80 14.10
C GLU A 72 5.67 -2.40 13.62
N LEU A 73 5.19 -2.26 12.39
CA LEU A 73 4.71 -0.97 11.88
C LEU A 73 3.48 -0.47 12.65
N ARG A 74 2.56 -1.36 12.98
CA ARG A 74 1.35 -1.02 13.73
C ARG A 74 1.62 -0.60 15.17
N LYS A 75 2.70 -1.12 15.75
CA LYS A 75 3.03 -0.90 17.16
C LYS A 75 3.63 0.49 17.37
N THR A 76 3.00 1.28 18.20
CA THR A 76 3.50 2.59 18.61
C THR A 76 3.98 2.56 20.07
N LYS A 77 4.86 3.49 20.40
CA LYS A 77 5.44 3.61 21.76
C LYS A 77 5.31 5.04 22.24
N PRO A 78 5.15 5.27 23.56
CA PRO A 78 5.11 6.63 24.12
C PRO A 78 6.38 7.45 23.85
N SER A 79 7.51 6.77 23.60
CA SER A 79 8.77 7.43 23.26
C SER A 79 8.82 7.98 21.83
N MET A 80 7.89 7.59 20.97
CA MET A 80 7.81 8.10 19.60
C MET A 80 7.26 9.53 19.60
N SER A 81 7.69 10.34 18.62
CA SER A 81 7.11 11.65 18.40
C SER A 81 5.65 11.53 17.94
N SER A 82 4.86 12.58 18.17
CA SER A 82 3.48 12.61 17.71
C SER A 82 3.39 12.49 16.19
N GLU A 83 4.35 13.05 15.47
CA GLU A 83 4.43 12.94 14.02
C GLU A 83 4.63 11.50 13.55
N GLU A 84 5.54 10.76 14.20
CA GLU A 84 5.76 9.35 13.88
C GLU A 84 4.53 8.49 14.19
N VAL A 85 3.87 8.74 15.32
CA VAL A 85 2.63 8.04 15.68
C VAL A 85 1.54 8.31 14.64
N LEU A 86 1.36 9.55 14.23
CA LEU A 86 0.37 9.93 13.20
C LEU A 86 0.65 9.26 11.86
N LYS A 87 1.92 9.18 11.46
CA LYS A 87 2.30 8.46 10.23
C LYS A 87 1.87 7.01 10.27
N ARG A 88 2.13 6.33 11.39
CA ARG A 88 1.75 4.93 11.57
C ARG A 88 0.25 4.73 11.60
N VAL A 89 -0.48 5.63 12.25
CA VAL A 89 -1.94 5.61 12.26
C VAL A 89 -2.50 5.70 10.84
N ARG A 90 -2.01 6.65 10.05
CA ARG A 90 -2.46 6.79 8.65
C ARG A 90 -2.07 5.58 7.80
N ALA A 91 -0.84 5.10 7.94
CA ALA A 91 -0.33 3.98 7.18
C ALA A 91 -1.07 2.66 7.46
N CYS A 92 -1.71 2.54 8.62
CA CYS A 92 -2.42 1.33 9.02
C CYS A 92 -3.95 1.51 9.01
N HIS A 93 -4.45 2.67 8.59
CA HIS A 93 -5.89 2.94 8.56
C HIS A 93 -6.58 2.25 7.38
N PHE A 94 -7.23 1.14 7.66
CA PHE A 94 -7.96 0.36 6.65
C PHE A 94 -9.19 -0.31 7.26
N PRO A 95 -10.30 0.43 7.43
CA PRO A 95 -11.54 -0.15 7.97
C PRO A 95 -12.04 -1.34 7.13
N PRO A 96 -12.62 -2.36 7.73
CA PRO A 96 -12.97 -2.51 9.15
C PRO A 96 -11.84 -3.07 10.04
N TYR A 97 -10.64 -3.20 9.50
CA TYR A 97 -9.53 -3.78 10.25
C TYR A 97 -8.98 -2.79 11.27
N LYS A 98 -8.51 -3.33 12.39
CA LYS A 98 -7.86 -2.53 13.41
C LYS A 98 -6.48 -2.09 12.94
N GLY A 99 -6.17 -0.81 13.17
CA GLY A 99 -4.93 -0.20 12.71
C GLY A 99 -3.81 -0.21 13.74
N ALA A 100 -3.12 0.94 13.85
CA ALA A 100 -2.03 1.11 14.81
C ALA A 100 -2.51 0.97 16.24
N PHE A 101 -1.62 0.52 17.12
CA PHE A 101 -1.95 0.30 18.53
C PHE A 101 -0.78 0.68 19.44
N MET A 102 -1.09 0.87 20.71
CA MET A 102 -0.12 1.05 21.78
C MET A 102 -0.40 0.02 22.85
N GLU A 103 0.63 -0.64 23.37
CA GLU A 103 0.51 -1.58 24.47
C GLU A 103 0.85 -0.87 25.78
N LEU A 104 -0.06 -0.96 26.75
CA LEU A 104 0.16 -0.49 28.12
C LEU A 104 -0.14 -1.66 29.04
N GLY A 105 0.91 -2.17 29.69
CA GLY A 105 0.80 -3.41 30.45
C GLY A 105 0.53 -4.59 29.52
N ASP A 106 -0.54 -5.31 29.78
CA ASP A 106 -0.99 -6.47 29.00
C ASP A 106 -2.11 -6.13 27.99
N LYS A 107 -2.47 -4.85 27.85
CA LYS A 107 -3.58 -4.41 27.00
C LYS A 107 -3.13 -3.61 25.82
N ARG A 108 -3.85 -3.79 24.70
CA ARG A 108 -3.68 -3.01 23.47
C ARG A 108 -4.74 -1.92 23.39
N PHE A 109 -4.32 -0.72 23.03
CA PHE A 109 -5.20 0.40 22.75
C PHE A 109 -5.02 0.79 21.29
N TYR A 110 -6.08 0.69 20.51
CA TYR A 110 -6.04 1.02 19.10
C TYR A 110 -6.21 2.52 18.90
N LEU A 111 -5.39 3.09 18.04
CA LEU A 111 -5.32 4.53 17.82
C LEU A 111 -6.02 4.92 16.51
N SER A 112 -6.72 6.04 16.56
CA SER A 112 -7.27 6.67 15.38
C SER A 112 -6.90 8.16 15.39
N ALA A 113 -6.75 8.74 14.20
CA ALA A 113 -6.55 10.16 14.06
C ALA A 113 -7.90 10.81 13.78
N ASP A 114 -8.50 11.35 14.83
CA ASP A 114 -9.72 12.15 14.68
C ASP A 114 -9.32 13.61 14.59
N ASP A 115 -9.89 14.28 13.65
CA ASP A 115 -9.73 15.73 13.50
C ASP A 115 -10.65 16.48 14.45
#